data_a52d898880f03a9b04c768c7cedc47f4
#
_entry.id   a52d898880f03a9b04c768c7cedc47f4
#
_cell.length_a   1.000
_cell.length_b   1.000
_cell.length_c   1.000
_cell.angle_alpha   90.00
_cell.angle_beta   90.00
_cell.angle_gamma   90.00
#
_symmetry.space_group_name_H-M   'P 1'
#
loop_
_entity.id
_entity.type
_entity.pdbx_description
1 polymer ?
#
loop_
_entity_poly.entity_id
_entity_poly.type
_entity_poly.pdbx_seq_one_letter_code
_entity_poly.pdbx_strand_id
1 'polypeptide(L)'
;MSSVKIGSPLPVPSADDRCNALLVYVLSIFTGFIAPLAFFVLKRDSRFVVFHSLQVLIWQATYVVIFVAGMILSLIFLIVSIAAHPHPASDEPPPLAFFGLFAVMWLWGMGGWVLNMILGIVYGIKANQGQWARYPLIGNFVLHRILPKQRFSESPQGGL
;
A
#
# COMPACT_ATOMS: atom_id res chain seq x y z
N MET A 1 -12.96 32.96 21.67
CA MET A 1 -12.10 32.37 20.62
C MET A 1 -11.25 31.31 21.27
N SER A 2 -11.70 30.06 21.21
CA SER A 2 -10.98 28.92 21.83
C SER A 2 -9.84 28.50 20.93
N SER A 3 -8.61 28.75 21.37
CA SER A 3 -7.41 28.24 20.72
C SER A 3 -7.42 26.72 20.75
N VAL A 4 -7.68 26.10 19.60
CA VAL A 4 -7.49 24.66 19.42
C VAL A 4 -6.00 24.38 19.64
N LYS A 5 -5.64 23.78 20.77
CA LYS A 5 -4.29 23.25 21.00
C LYS A 5 -4.02 22.18 19.96
N ILE A 6 -3.18 22.52 19.00
CA ILE A 6 -2.61 21.59 18.02
C ILE A 6 -1.94 20.46 18.82
N GLY A 7 -2.35 19.21 18.56
CA GLY A 7 -1.79 18.04 19.21
C GLY A 7 -0.26 18.03 19.17
N SER A 8 0.35 17.39 20.16
CA SER A 8 1.81 17.33 20.27
C SER A 8 2.44 16.96 18.93
N PRO A 9 3.55 17.63 18.55
CA PRO A 9 4.22 17.38 17.28
C PRO A 9 4.62 15.90 17.19
N LEU A 10 4.50 15.33 15.98
CA LEU A 10 4.93 13.96 15.72
C LEU A 10 6.41 13.82 16.09
N PRO A 11 6.81 12.67 16.67
CA PRO A 11 8.20 12.46 17.07
C PRO A 11 9.14 12.60 15.87
N VAL A 12 10.24 13.33 16.07
CA VAL A 12 11.27 13.51 15.04
C VAL A 12 12.03 12.19 14.89
N PRO A 13 12.04 11.58 13.69
CA PRO A 13 12.75 10.33 13.48
C PRO A 13 14.26 10.52 13.49
N SER A 14 14.99 9.53 14.03
CA SER A 14 16.45 9.48 13.97
C SER A 14 16.97 9.31 12.54
N ALA A 15 18.27 9.50 12.31
CA ALA A 15 18.89 9.23 11.02
C ALA A 15 18.74 7.77 10.61
N ASP A 16 18.89 6.84 11.57
CA ASP A 16 18.68 5.41 11.38
C ASP A 16 17.25 5.08 10.99
N ASP A 17 16.26 5.69 11.64
CA ASP A 17 14.85 5.48 11.32
C ASP A 17 14.52 5.91 9.89
N ARG A 18 15.08 7.03 9.46
CA ARG A 18 14.89 7.54 8.10
C ARG A 18 15.50 6.61 7.06
N CYS A 19 16.72 6.14 7.31
CA CYS A 19 17.39 5.17 6.43
C CYS A 19 16.60 3.85 6.37
N ASN A 20 16.19 3.30 7.51
CA ASN A 20 15.40 2.08 7.56
C ASN A 20 14.05 2.24 6.85
N ALA A 21 13.37 3.35 7.02
CA ALA A 21 12.12 3.63 6.32
C ALA A 21 12.30 3.77 4.80
N LEU A 22 13.39 4.38 4.33
CA LEU A 22 13.75 4.37 2.91
C LEU A 22 13.96 2.93 2.41
N LEU A 23 14.72 2.11 3.16
CA LEU A 23 14.99 0.72 2.79
C LEU A 23 13.70 -0.11 2.71
N VAL A 24 12.71 0.12 3.56
CA VAL A 24 11.39 -0.52 3.44
C VAL A 24 10.82 -0.34 2.05
N TYR A 25 10.83 0.88 1.53
CA TYR A 25 10.29 1.18 0.20
C TYR A 25 11.13 0.60 -0.94
N VAL A 26 12.44 0.84 -0.91
CA VAL A 26 13.35 0.38 -1.98
C VAL A 26 13.35 -1.14 -2.07
N LEU A 27 13.50 -1.82 -0.94
CA LEU A 27 13.54 -3.28 -0.93
C LEU A 27 12.18 -3.89 -1.28
N SER A 28 11.07 -3.24 -0.93
CA SER A 28 9.74 -3.74 -1.26
C SER A 28 9.48 -3.82 -2.77
N ILE A 29 10.17 -3.02 -3.59
CA ILE A 29 10.06 -3.07 -5.06
C ILE A 29 10.54 -4.44 -5.58
N PHE A 30 11.57 -5.00 -4.96
CA PHE A 30 12.19 -6.26 -5.39
C PHE A 30 11.65 -7.47 -4.63
N THR A 31 11.38 -7.32 -3.34
CA THR A 31 11.03 -8.43 -2.44
C THR A 31 9.53 -8.51 -2.12
N GLY A 32 8.73 -7.55 -2.61
CA GLY A 32 7.31 -7.47 -2.28
C GLY A 32 7.10 -7.35 -0.76
N PHE A 33 6.31 -8.25 -0.18
CA PHE A 33 5.95 -8.25 1.24
C PHE A 33 7.09 -8.54 2.20
N ILE A 34 8.16 -9.19 1.75
CA ILE A 34 9.21 -9.73 2.64
C ILE A 34 9.92 -8.59 3.36
N ALA A 35 10.41 -7.58 2.64
CA ALA A 35 11.11 -6.47 3.26
C ALA A 35 10.23 -5.68 4.24
N PRO A 36 9.06 -5.15 3.87
CA PRO A 36 8.25 -4.39 4.82
C PRO A 36 7.79 -5.23 6.02
N LEU A 37 7.56 -6.55 5.86
CA LEU A 37 7.26 -7.43 6.97
C LEU A 37 8.47 -7.60 7.90
N ALA A 38 9.66 -7.79 7.35
CA ALA A 38 10.89 -7.90 8.12
C ALA A 38 11.15 -6.63 8.95
N PHE A 39 11.06 -5.45 8.34
CA PHE A 39 11.23 -4.19 9.06
C PHE A 39 10.14 -3.95 10.11
N PHE A 40 8.90 -4.32 9.81
CA PHE A 40 7.80 -4.25 10.77
C PHE A 40 8.07 -5.09 12.03
N VAL A 41 8.68 -6.26 11.87
CA VAL A 41 9.00 -7.16 12.99
C VAL A 41 10.29 -6.76 13.72
N LEU A 42 11.35 -6.44 12.97
CA LEU A 42 12.69 -6.19 13.50
C LEU A 42 12.86 -4.79 14.12
N LYS A 43 12.09 -3.80 13.65
CA LYS A 43 12.19 -2.39 14.07
C LYS A 43 10.93 -1.92 14.81
N ARG A 44 10.36 -2.77 15.65
CA ARG A 44 9.13 -2.46 16.40
C ARG A 44 9.25 -1.28 17.35
N ASP A 45 10.46 -0.97 17.80
CA ASP A 45 10.74 0.14 18.71
C ASP A 45 10.60 1.50 18.01
N SER A 46 10.81 1.56 16.70
CA SER A 46 10.66 2.76 15.91
C SER A 46 9.24 2.87 15.33
N ARG A 47 8.41 3.73 15.94
CA ARG A 47 7.06 4.02 15.42
C ARG A 47 7.08 4.56 13.99
N PHE A 48 8.15 5.26 13.62
CA PHE A 48 8.33 5.79 12.28
C PHE A 48 8.51 4.69 11.26
N VAL A 49 9.42 3.74 11.50
CA VAL A 49 9.66 2.59 10.61
C VAL A 49 8.42 1.70 10.53
N VAL A 50 7.79 1.41 11.68
CA VAL A 50 6.54 0.63 11.76
C VAL A 50 5.44 1.27 10.93
N PHE A 51 5.28 2.60 11.00
CA PHE A 51 4.29 3.34 10.22
C PHE A 51 4.49 3.14 8.71
N HIS A 52 5.71 3.34 8.22
CA HIS A 52 6.03 3.18 6.81
C HIS A 52 5.92 1.72 6.35
N SER A 53 6.40 0.77 7.15
CA SER A 53 6.28 -0.66 6.85
C SER A 53 4.82 -1.11 6.73
N LEU A 54 3.97 -0.69 7.68
CA LEU A 54 2.56 -1.05 7.67
C LEU A 54 1.79 -0.44 6.49
N GLN A 55 2.12 0.80 6.09
CA GLN A 55 1.54 1.40 4.89
C GLN A 55 1.86 0.58 3.64
N VAL A 56 3.13 0.19 3.46
CA VAL A 56 3.54 -0.60 2.31
C VAL A 56 2.87 -1.99 2.32
N LEU A 57 2.78 -2.65 3.48
CA LEU A 57 2.11 -3.94 3.62
C LEU A 57 0.64 -3.88 3.23
N ILE A 58 -0.11 -2.89 3.77
CA ILE A 58 -1.53 -2.73 3.45
C ILE A 58 -1.73 -2.38 1.98
N TRP A 59 -0.88 -1.52 1.42
CA TRP A 59 -0.94 -1.18 0.01
C TRP A 59 -0.74 -2.41 -0.88
N GLN A 60 0.29 -3.19 -0.62
CA GLN A 60 0.58 -4.42 -1.38
C GLN A 60 -0.53 -5.46 -1.21
N ALA A 61 -1.03 -5.66 0.01
CA ALA A 61 -2.15 -6.57 0.26
C ALA A 61 -3.39 -6.15 -0.55
N THR A 62 -3.72 -4.86 -0.54
CA THR A 62 -4.84 -4.32 -1.33
C THR A 62 -4.63 -4.57 -2.82
N TYR A 63 -3.42 -4.30 -3.32
CA TYR A 63 -3.09 -4.53 -4.72
C TYR A 63 -3.25 -6.01 -5.11
N VAL A 64 -2.71 -6.93 -4.29
CA VAL A 64 -2.82 -8.38 -4.54
C VAL A 64 -4.27 -8.85 -4.52
N VAL A 65 -5.08 -8.40 -3.57
CA VAL A 65 -6.51 -8.76 -3.50
C VAL A 65 -7.24 -8.30 -4.77
N ILE A 66 -7.03 -7.05 -5.21
CA ILE A 66 -7.65 -6.52 -6.43
C ILE A 66 -7.14 -7.28 -7.66
N PHE A 67 -5.85 -7.59 -7.73
CA PHE A 67 -5.26 -8.33 -8.83
C PHE A 67 -5.84 -9.75 -8.94
N VAL A 68 -5.91 -10.48 -7.83
CA VAL A 68 -6.48 -11.83 -7.79
C VAL A 68 -7.97 -11.83 -8.13
N ALA A 69 -8.73 -10.87 -7.62
CA ALA A 69 -10.13 -10.73 -7.97
C ALA A 69 -10.31 -10.47 -9.48
N GLY A 70 -9.49 -9.60 -10.07
CA GLY A 70 -9.48 -9.34 -11.50
C GLY A 70 -9.12 -10.60 -12.31
N MET A 71 -8.14 -11.38 -11.87
CA MET A 71 -7.81 -12.66 -12.51
C MET A 71 -8.98 -13.65 -12.49
N ILE A 72 -9.65 -13.80 -11.34
CA ILE A 72 -10.79 -14.70 -11.20
C ILE A 72 -11.92 -14.27 -12.14
N LEU A 73 -12.27 -12.98 -12.16
CA LEU A 73 -13.30 -12.45 -13.07
C LEU A 73 -12.95 -12.68 -14.54
N SER A 74 -11.67 -12.51 -14.88
CA SER A 74 -11.17 -12.73 -16.23
C SER A 74 -11.26 -14.21 -16.64
N LEU A 75 -10.95 -15.11 -15.72
CA LEU A 75 -11.06 -16.55 -15.96
C LEU A 75 -12.53 -16.96 -16.13
N ILE A 76 -13.45 -16.45 -15.31
CA ILE A 76 -14.88 -16.69 -15.45
C ILE A 76 -15.37 -16.20 -16.81
N PHE A 77 -14.98 -14.99 -17.21
CA PHE A 77 -15.33 -14.43 -18.52
C PHE A 77 -14.82 -15.33 -19.67
N LEU A 78 -13.59 -15.81 -19.57
CA LEU A 78 -13.02 -16.72 -20.57
C LEU A 78 -13.80 -18.03 -20.67
N ILE A 79 -14.12 -18.66 -19.53
CA ILE A 79 -14.89 -19.92 -19.49
C ILE A 79 -16.28 -19.72 -20.13
N VAL A 80 -16.96 -18.62 -19.76
CA VAL A 80 -18.29 -18.31 -20.31
C VAL A 80 -18.20 -18.06 -21.83
N SER A 81 -17.15 -17.36 -22.27
CA SER A 81 -16.94 -17.09 -23.72
C SER A 81 -16.71 -18.40 -24.51
N ILE A 82 -15.93 -19.33 -23.97
CA ILE A 82 -15.72 -20.64 -24.61
C ILE A 82 -17.01 -21.48 -24.61
N ALA A 83 -17.76 -21.47 -23.51
CA ALA A 83 -19.01 -22.22 -23.42
C ALA A 83 -20.10 -21.68 -24.34
N ALA A 84 -20.09 -20.38 -24.62
CA ALA A 84 -21.03 -19.75 -25.57
C ALA A 84 -20.71 -20.06 -27.04
N HIS A 85 -19.47 -20.52 -27.36
CA HIS A 85 -19.01 -20.86 -28.71
C HIS A 85 -18.43 -22.28 -28.71
N PRO A 86 -19.27 -23.32 -28.56
CA PRO A 86 -18.80 -24.70 -28.31
C PRO A 86 -18.11 -25.37 -29.50
N HIS A 87 -18.20 -24.80 -30.70
CA HIS A 87 -17.61 -25.34 -31.93
C HIS A 87 -16.88 -24.26 -32.75
N PRO A 88 -15.71 -23.77 -32.29
CA PRO A 88 -14.86 -23.03 -33.21
C PRO A 88 -14.46 -23.99 -34.32
N ALA A 89 -14.66 -23.58 -35.60
CA ALA A 89 -14.07 -24.30 -36.70
C ALA A 89 -12.55 -24.41 -36.44
N SER A 90 -11.95 -25.56 -36.70
CA SER A 90 -10.55 -25.85 -36.38
C SER A 90 -9.52 -24.84 -36.96
N ASP A 91 -9.98 -24.01 -37.89
CA ASP A 91 -9.16 -22.99 -38.56
C ASP A 91 -9.51 -21.52 -38.15
N GLU A 92 -10.44 -21.32 -37.22
CA GLU A 92 -10.74 -19.99 -36.75
C GLU A 92 -9.69 -19.51 -35.73
N PRO A 93 -9.17 -18.27 -35.90
CA PRO A 93 -8.24 -17.69 -34.93
C PRO A 93 -8.94 -17.51 -33.59
N PRO A 94 -8.17 -17.54 -32.47
CA PRO A 94 -8.73 -17.30 -31.15
C PRO A 94 -9.59 -16.04 -31.11
N PRO A 95 -10.72 -16.05 -30.40
CA PRO A 95 -11.61 -14.90 -30.34
C PRO A 95 -10.86 -13.62 -29.93
N LEU A 96 -11.14 -12.50 -30.57
CA LEU A 96 -10.55 -11.19 -30.21
C LEU A 96 -10.68 -10.89 -28.71
N ALA A 97 -11.74 -11.40 -28.07
CA ALA A 97 -11.95 -11.32 -26.64
C ALA A 97 -10.81 -11.93 -25.83
N PHE A 98 -10.18 -13.03 -26.30
CA PHE A 98 -9.03 -13.64 -25.64
C PHE A 98 -7.81 -12.70 -25.64
N PHE A 99 -7.50 -12.11 -26.80
CA PHE A 99 -6.37 -11.17 -26.90
C PHE A 99 -6.65 -9.88 -26.11
N GLY A 100 -7.89 -9.39 -26.14
CA GLY A 100 -8.31 -8.23 -25.35
C GLY A 100 -8.16 -8.48 -23.86
N LEU A 101 -8.61 -9.62 -23.37
CA LEU A 101 -8.48 -10.02 -21.97
C LEU A 101 -7.00 -10.13 -21.54
N PHE A 102 -6.19 -10.81 -22.35
CA PHE A 102 -4.77 -10.93 -22.11
C PHE A 102 -4.07 -9.57 -22.04
N ALA A 103 -4.38 -8.66 -22.99
CA ALA A 103 -3.83 -7.31 -23.00
C ALA A 103 -4.23 -6.51 -21.75
N VAL A 104 -5.50 -6.60 -21.33
CA VAL A 104 -5.97 -5.92 -20.10
C VAL A 104 -5.25 -6.47 -18.87
N MET A 105 -5.11 -7.77 -18.74
CA MET A 105 -4.40 -8.40 -17.62
C MET A 105 -2.92 -7.99 -17.58
N TRP A 106 -2.28 -7.94 -18.74
CA TRP A 106 -0.89 -7.55 -18.86
C TRP A 106 -0.67 -6.07 -18.51
N LEU A 107 -1.53 -5.19 -19.04
CA LEU A 107 -1.50 -3.76 -18.71
C LEU A 107 -1.78 -3.51 -17.23
N TRP A 108 -2.70 -4.26 -16.63
CA TRP A 108 -3.00 -4.16 -15.20
C TRP A 108 -1.80 -4.60 -14.34
N GLY A 109 -1.18 -5.75 -14.66
CA GLY A 109 0.00 -6.25 -13.95
C GLY A 109 1.20 -5.30 -14.07
N MET A 110 1.54 -4.90 -15.28
CA MET A 110 2.63 -3.96 -15.57
C MET A 110 2.35 -2.57 -14.99
N GLY A 111 1.16 -2.05 -15.21
CA GLY A 111 0.77 -0.74 -14.71
C GLY A 111 0.79 -0.67 -13.18
N GLY A 112 0.31 -1.71 -12.52
CA GLY A 112 0.37 -1.82 -11.06
C GLY A 112 1.79 -1.93 -10.53
N TRP A 113 2.68 -2.67 -11.21
CA TRP A 113 4.07 -2.75 -10.85
C TRP A 113 4.80 -1.41 -11.01
N VAL A 114 4.58 -0.71 -12.12
CA VAL A 114 5.13 0.65 -12.35
C VAL A 114 4.62 1.63 -11.30
N LEU A 115 3.32 1.59 -10.99
CA LEU A 115 2.74 2.43 -9.94
C LEU A 115 3.37 2.15 -8.58
N ASN A 116 3.57 0.88 -8.23
CA ASN A 116 4.25 0.49 -6.98
C ASN A 116 5.69 1.01 -6.93
N MET A 117 6.41 0.95 -8.04
CA MET A 117 7.76 1.51 -8.16
C MET A 117 7.78 3.03 -7.96
N ILE A 118 6.88 3.76 -8.62
CA ILE A 118 6.77 5.22 -8.47
C ILE A 118 6.45 5.60 -7.01
N LEU A 119 5.46 4.94 -6.42
CA LEU A 119 5.10 5.16 -5.02
C LEU A 119 6.26 4.82 -4.08
N GLY A 120 6.95 3.71 -4.31
CA GLY A 120 8.12 3.31 -3.54
C GLY A 120 9.22 4.37 -3.57
N ILE A 121 9.54 4.92 -4.73
CA ILE A 121 10.56 5.97 -4.87
C ILE A 121 10.09 7.27 -4.18
N VAL A 122 8.90 7.76 -4.51
CA VAL A 122 8.40 9.05 -3.99
C VAL A 122 8.27 9.03 -2.46
N TYR A 123 7.66 7.98 -1.91
CA TYR A 123 7.46 7.87 -0.46
C TYR A 123 8.73 7.46 0.27
N GLY A 124 9.62 6.70 -0.38
CA GLY A 124 10.96 6.42 0.13
C GLY A 124 11.80 7.69 0.32
N ILE A 125 11.80 8.59 -0.65
CA ILE A 125 12.49 9.89 -0.54
C ILE A 125 11.88 10.73 0.60
N LYS A 126 10.55 10.80 0.69
CA LYS A 126 9.87 11.52 1.78
C LYS A 126 10.19 10.93 3.16
N ALA A 127 10.24 9.61 3.27
CA ALA A 127 10.63 8.93 4.50
C ALA A 127 12.08 9.24 4.89
N ASN A 128 13.01 9.26 3.94
CA ASN A 128 14.40 9.64 4.18
C ASN A 128 14.54 11.11 4.62
N GLN A 129 13.64 11.98 4.21
CA GLN A 129 13.55 13.36 4.70
C GLN A 129 12.91 13.46 6.10
N GLY A 130 12.52 12.35 6.71
CA GLY A 130 11.89 12.33 8.03
C GLY A 130 10.42 12.70 8.02
N GLN A 131 9.78 12.70 6.85
CA GLN A 131 8.37 13.05 6.72
C GLN A 131 7.47 11.85 7.04
N TRP A 132 6.43 12.07 7.84
CA TRP A 132 5.33 11.14 8.07
C TRP A 132 4.38 11.14 6.85
N ALA A 133 4.94 10.85 5.68
CA ALA A 133 4.20 10.88 4.43
C ALA A 133 3.14 9.77 4.39
N ARG A 134 1.90 10.15 4.11
CA ARG A 134 0.74 9.26 4.15
C ARG A 134 0.35 8.84 2.73
N TYR A 135 0.16 7.55 2.51
CA TYR A 135 -0.46 7.08 1.28
C TYR A 135 -1.89 7.59 1.18
N PRO A 136 -2.36 7.98 0.00
CA PRO A 136 -3.77 8.30 -0.20
C PRO A 136 -4.61 7.09 0.22
N LEU A 137 -5.71 7.33 0.94
CA LEU A 137 -6.66 6.35 1.47
C LEU A 137 -6.18 5.55 2.71
N ILE A 138 -4.93 5.09 2.77
CA ILE A 138 -4.44 4.16 3.79
C ILE A 138 -3.71 4.88 4.92
N GLY A 139 -2.98 5.95 4.62
CA GLY A 139 -2.06 6.59 5.57
C GLY A 139 -2.73 7.13 6.82
N ASN A 140 -3.95 7.64 6.72
CA ASN A 140 -4.71 8.11 7.87
C ASN A 140 -5.12 6.97 8.80
N PHE A 141 -5.57 5.84 8.24
CA PHE A 141 -5.94 4.65 9.01
C PHE A 141 -4.75 4.12 9.80
N VAL A 142 -3.58 3.98 9.14
CA VAL A 142 -2.34 3.50 9.77
C VAL A 142 -1.88 4.43 10.88
N LEU A 143 -1.92 5.75 10.63
CA LEU A 143 -1.50 6.74 11.62
C LEU A 143 -2.34 6.66 12.90
N HIS A 144 -3.65 6.54 12.78
CA HIS A 144 -4.55 6.41 13.92
C HIS A 144 -4.37 5.12 14.73
N ARG A 145 -3.85 4.07 14.09
CA ARG A 145 -3.55 2.79 14.77
C ARG A 145 -2.23 2.81 15.52
N ILE A 146 -1.22 3.48 14.99
CA ILE A 146 0.14 3.51 15.56
C ILE A 146 0.28 4.59 16.63
N LEU A 147 -0.34 5.74 16.42
CA LEU A 147 -0.39 6.81 17.39
C LEU A 147 -1.70 6.68 18.18
N PRO A 148 -1.70 6.10 19.39
CA PRO A 148 -2.88 6.09 20.22
C PRO A 148 -3.33 7.53 20.44
N LYS A 149 -4.67 7.76 20.35
CA LYS A 149 -5.29 9.01 20.74
C LYS A 149 -4.66 9.42 22.09
N GLN A 150 -3.87 10.48 22.08
CA GLN A 150 -3.52 11.12 23.33
C GLN A 150 -4.88 11.48 23.96
N ARG A 151 -5.23 10.77 25.05
CA ARG A 151 -6.32 11.21 25.88
C ARG A 151 -5.98 12.65 26.24
N PHE A 152 -6.79 13.58 25.77
CA PHE A 152 -6.85 14.88 26.38
C PHE A 152 -7.22 14.61 27.84
N SER A 153 -6.22 14.56 28.72
CA SER A 153 -6.49 14.76 30.11
C SER A 153 -6.97 16.21 30.18
N GLU A 154 -8.26 16.39 30.21
CA GLU A 154 -8.84 17.57 30.81
C GLU A 154 -8.19 17.65 32.19
N SER A 155 -7.23 18.52 32.30
CA SER A 155 -6.79 19.01 33.61
C SER A 155 -8.05 19.55 34.25
N PRO A 156 -8.51 19.01 35.40
CA PRO A 156 -9.55 19.68 36.16
C PRO A 156 -8.97 21.03 36.56
N GLN A 157 -9.45 22.09 35.97
CA GLN A 157 -9.21 23.41 36.53
C GLN A 157 -9.89 23.40 37.89
N GLY A 158 -9.05 23.06 38.90
CA GLY A 158 -9.41 23.26 40.28
C GLY A 158 -9.79 24.70 40.46
N GLY A 159 -11.02 24.90 40.86
CA GLY A 159 -11.45 26.16 41.39
C GLY A 159 -10.65 26.52 42.65
N LEU A 160 -10.39 27.72 42.81
CA LEU A 160 -10.54 28.55 43.98
C LEU A 160 -10.31 29.99 43.54
#